data_e37bb8a833ca6ec9f351bfca8c18f39e
#
_entry.id   e37bb8a833ca6ec9f351bfca8c18f39e
#
_cell.length_a   1.000
_cell.length_b   1.000
_cell.length_c   1.000
_cell.angle_alpha   90.00
_cell.angle_beta   90.00
_cell.angle_gamma   90.00
#
_symmetry.space_group_name_H-M   'P 1'
#
loop_
_entity.id
_entity.type
_entity.pdbx_description
1 polymer ?
#
loop_
_entity_poly.entity_id
_entity_poly.type
_entity_poly.pdbx_seq_one_letter_code
_entity_poly.pdbx_strand_id
1 'polypeptide(L)'
;FVEAESRKIGSLHVPDVLLETMRKSPCIKIEASIEARVEFLISDYDYFIQDPQHLISTIDYLKDLHSKETLARWKLLAQEGHWPTLVSELLEQHYDALYRRSQNSNYVNYESATSYNTADLSAKGIDILAKQILMGHHHA
;
A
#
# COMPACT_ATOMS: atom_id res chain seq x y z
N PHE A 1 8.11 -3.49 17.14
CA PHE A 1 7.21 -3.40 15.98
C PHE A 1 7.84 -4.07 14.77
N VAL A 2 7.03 -4.77 13.99
CA VAL A 2 7.45 -5.45 12.76
C VAL A 2 6.43 -5.15 11.67
N GLU A 3 6.90 -4.85 10.48
CA GLU A 3 6.03 -4.63 9.31
C GLU A 3 5.43 -5.95 8.83
N ALA A 4 4.14 -5.91 8.49
CA ALA A 4 3.41 -7.05 7.95
C ALA A 4 3.73 -7.22 6.46
N GLU A 5 4.99 -7.50 6.18
CA GLU A 5 5.51 -7.72 4.84
C GLU A 5 5.35 -9.17 4.36
N SER A 6 5.70 -9.40 3.12
CA SER A 6 5.68 -10.74 2.55
C SER A 6 6.73 -11.65 3.22
N ARG A 7 6.53 -12.96 3.08
CA ARG A 7 7.48 -13.98 3.54
C ARG A 7 8.89 -13.76 2.98
N LYS A 8 8.99 -13.19 1.80
CA LYS A 8 10.26 -12.95 1.10
C LYS A 8 10.61 -11.48 1.13
N ILE A 9 11.80 -11.16 1.63
CA ILE A 9 12.38 -9.82 1.68
C ILE A 9 13.66 -9.84 0.83
N GLY A 10 13.59 -9.33 -0.40
CA GLY A 10 14.69 -9.45 -1.36
C GLY A 10 14.99 -10.91 -1.67
N SER A 11 16.22 -11.37 -1.42
CA SER A 11 16.64 -12.76 -1.57
C SER A 11 16.47 -13.61 -0.30
N LEU A 12 16.04 -13.00 0.80
CA LEU A 12 15.88 -13.67 2.09
C LEU A 12 14.43 -14.09 2.33
N HIS A 13 14.26 -15.15 3.11
CA HIS A 13 12.96 -15.61 3.56
C HIS A 13 12.85 -15.46 5.08
N VAL A 14 11.70 -14.95 5.55
CA VAL A 14 11.39 -14.89 6.98
C VAL A 14 11.23 -16.32 7.51
N PRO A 15 11.90 -16.70 8.59
CA PRO A 15 11.75 -18.04 9.17
C PRO A 15 10.29 -18.33 9.56
N ASP A 16 9.84 -19.57 9.37
CA ASP A 16 8.46 -19.98 9.64
C ASP A 16 8.02 -19.68 11.08
N VAL A 17 8.87 -19.92 12.06
CA VAL A 17 8.57 -19.66 13.48
C VAL A 17 8.29 -18.18 13.73
N LEU A 18 9.09 -17.30 13.13
CA LEU A 18 8.89 -15.85 13.23
C LEU A 18 7.60 -15.45 12.55
N LEU A 19 7.34 -15.95 11.35
CA LEU A 19 6.14 -15.65 10.58
C LEU A 19 4.87 -16.09 11.32
N GLU A 20 4.86 -17.27 11.95
CA GLU A 20 3.75 -17.75 12.77
C GLU A 20 3.49 -16.82 13.96
N THR A 21 4.54 -16.38 14.64
CA THR A 21 4.45 -15.45 15.77
C THR A 21 3.88 -14.12 15.32
N MET A 22 4.36 -13.58 14.21
CA MET A 22 3.83 -12.33 13.63
C MET A 22 2.34 -12.43 13.32
N ARG A 23 1.91 -13.53 12.69
CA ARG A 23 0.51 -13.74 12.28
C ARG A 23 -0.48 -13.85 13.44
N LYS A 24 -0.01 -14.23 14.62
CA LYS A 24 -0.81 -14.34 15.85
C LYS A 24 -0.72 -13.08 16.73
N SER A 25 0.18 -12.16 16.44
CA SER A 25 0.41 -10.96 17.22
C SER A 25 -0.69 -9.93 17.05
N PRO A 26 -0.89 -9.03 18.04
CA PRO A 26 -1.74 -7.87 17.86
C PRO A 26 -1.31 -7.03 16.67
N CYS A 27 -2.28 -6.51 15.93
CA CYS A 27 -2.03 -5.72 14.73
C CYS A 27 -2.30 -4.24 14.97
N ILE A 28 -1.53 -3.40 14.30
CA ILE A 28 -1.75 -1.97 14.17
C ILE A 28 -1.96 -1.68 12.69
N LYS A 29 -3.01 -0.95 12.36
CA LYS A 29 -3.26 -0.43 11.02
C LYS A 29 -2.87 1.03 10.96
N ILE A 30 -2.12 1.40 9.95
CA ILE A 30 -1.87 2.78 9.59
C ILE A 30 -2.68 3.07 8.33
N GLU A 31 -3.55 4.05 8.41
CA GLU A 31 -4.41 4.46 7.30
C GLU A 31 -4.12 5.92 6.94
N ALA A 32 -3.78 6.16 5.68
CA ALA A 32 -3.62 7.50 5.14
C ALA A 32 -4.79 7.81 4.20
N SER A 33 -5.17 9.10 4.11
CA SER A 33 -6.17 9.53 3.14
C SER A 33 -5.71 9.22 1.72
N ILE A 34 -6.64 8.98 0.82
CA ILE A 34 -6.32 8.67 -0.58
C ILE A 34 -5.54 9.82 -1.22
N GLU A 35 -5.89 11.06 -0.90
CA GLU A 35 -5.22 12.26 -1.39
C GLU A 35 -3.75 12.32 -0.95
N ALA A 36 -3.48 12.06 0.32
CA ALA A 36 -2.12 12.04 0.86
C ALA A 36 -1.28 10.93 0.21
N ARG A 37 -1.86 9.76 -0.01
CA ARG A 37 -1.20 8.61 -0.65
C ARG A 37 -0.89 8.90 -2.12
N VAL A 38 -1.84 9.48 -2.83
CA VAL A 38 -1.66 9.87 -4.25
C VAL A 38 -0.54 10.89 -4.39
N GLU A 39 -0.54 11.94 -3.56
CA GLU A 39 0.49 12.97 -3.56
C GLU A 39 1.88 12.38 -3.28
N PHE A 40 1.98 11.54 -2.26
CA PHE A 40 3.23 10.87 -1.90
C PHE A 40 3.75 9.99 -3.04
N LEU A 41 2.90 9.16 -3.64
CA LEU A 41 3.30 8.25 -4.70
C LEU A 41 3.72 8.98 -5.98
N ILE A 42 3.04 10.05 -6.35
CA ILE A 42 3.43 10.87 -7.51
C ILE A 42 4.81 11.50 -7.29
N SER A 43 5.08 11.97 -6.07
CA SER A 43 6.38 12.54 -5.71
C SER A 43 7.49 11.49 -5.68
N ASP A 44 7.22 10.32 -5.12
CA ASP A 44 8.23 9.27 -4.91
C ASP A 44 8.53 8.44 -6.15
N TYR A 45 7.54 8.30 -7.03
CA TYR A 45 7.64 7.52 -8.27
C TYR A 45 7.57 8.38 -9.54
N ASP A 46 8.19 9.54 -9.52
CA ASP A 46 8.20 10.50 -10.65
C ASP A 46 8.82 9.92 -11.93
N TYR A 47 9.68 8.92 -11.83
CA TYR A 47 10.27 8.25 -12.99
C TYR A 47 9.22 7.57 -13.90
N PHE A 48 8.05 7.15 -13.39
CA PHE A 48 6.96 6.66 -14.23
C PHE A 48 6.31 7.77 -15.04
N ILE A 49 6.30 8.99 -14.51
CA ILE A 49 5.78 10.17 -15.20
C ILE A 49 6.72 10.57 -16.33
N GLN A 50 8.03 10.39 -16.13
CA GLN A 50 9.06 10.68 -17.14
C GLN A 50 9.06 9.65 -18.28
N ASP A 51 8.68 8.41 -18.01
CA ASP A 51 8.57 7.35 -19.02
C ASP A 51 7.20 6.64 -18.95
N PRO A 52 6.14 7.27 -19.50
CA PRO A 52 4.81 6.70 -19.49
C PRO A 52 4.69 5.37 -20.24
N GLN A 53 5.51 5.13 -21.25
CA GLN A 53 5.47 3.90 -22.04
C GLN A 53 5.86 2.68 -21.21
N HIS A 54 6.78 2.82 -20.29
CA HIS A 54 7.14 1.76 -19.36
C HIS A 54 5.95 1.39 -18.46
N LEU A 55 5.24 2.39 -17.93
CA LEU A 55 4.05 2.13 -17.12
C LEU A 55 2.93 1.48 -17.95
N ILE A 56 2.71 1.97 -19.18
CA ILE A 56 1.69 1.41 -20.07
C ILE A 56 1.94 -0.07 -20.35
N SER A 57 3.19 -0.45 -20.62
CA SER A 57 3.53 -1.86 -20.81
C SER A 57 3.37 -2.69 -19.53
N THR A 58 3.64 -2.09 -18.37
CA THR A 58 3.44 -2.74 -17.07
C THR A 58 1.96 -2.99 -16.78
N ILE A 59 1.07 -2.11 -17.17
CA ILE A 59 -0.39 -2.27 -17.02
C ILE A 59 -0.88 -3.54 -17.72
N ASP A 60 -0.26 -3.94 -18.83
CA ASP A 60 -0.63 -5.17 -19.55
C ASP A 60 -0.46 -6.45 -18.73
N TYR A 61 0.43 -6.46 -17.74
CA TYR A 61 0.59 -7.59 -16.83
C TYR A 61 -0.62 -7.80 -15.89
N LEU A 62 -1.51 -6.82 -15.81
CA LEU A 62 -2.71 -6.87 -14.96
C LEU A 62 -3.93 -7.49 -15.67
N LYS A 63 -3.77 -8.00 -16.87
CA LYS A 63 -4.85 -8.51 -17.75
C LYS A 63 -5.67 -9.66 -17.13
N ASP A 64 -5.09 -10.42 -16.21
CA ASP A 64 -5.78 -11.54 -15.57
C ASP A 64 -6.58 -11.09 -14.33
N LEU A 65 -6.40 -9.85 -13.87
CA LEU A 65 -7.02 -9.31 -12.68
C LEU A 65 -8.05 -8.20 -12.96
N HIS A 66 -8.04 -7.63 -14.16
CA HIS A 66 -8.89 -6.51 -14.54
C HIS A 66 -9.45 -6.66 -15.94
N SER A 67 -10.60 -6.03 -16.19
CA SER A 67 -11.24 -6.04 -17.49
C SER A 67 -10.42 -5.28 -18.54
N LYS A 68 -10.67 -5.58 -19.80
CA LYS A 68 -10.04 -4.89 -20.94
C LYS A 68 -10.36 -3.39 -20.92
N GLU A 69 -11.57 -3.04 -20.56
CA GLU A 69 -12.04 -1.66 -20.44
C GLU A 69 -11.28 -0.90 -19.36
N THR A 70 -11.07 -1.52 -18.20
CA THR A 70 -10.29 -0.92 -17.11
C THR A 70 -8.84 -0.69 -17.53
N LEU A 71 -8.21 -1.68 -18.15
CA LEU A 71 -6.82 -1.55 -18.62
C LEU A 71 -6.69 -0.48 -19.70
N ALA A 72 -7.64 -0.42 -20.66
CA ALA A 72 -7.65 0.62 -21.67
C ALA A 72 -7.80 2.03 -21.08
N ARG A 73 -8.66 2.19 -20.08
CA ARG A 73 -8.82 3.44 -19.35
C ARG A 73 -7.52 3.86 -18.66
N TRP A 74 -6.87 2.95 -17.94
CA TRP A 74 -5.62 3.26 -17.24
C TRP A 74 -4.48 3.63 -18.19
N LYS A 75 -4.37 2.93 -19.33
CA LYS A 75 -3.40 3.29 -20.37
C LYS A 75 -3.67 4.68 -20.95
N LEU A 76 -4.94 5.00 -21.19
CA LEU A 76 -5.33 6.33 -21.68
C LEU A 76 -4.99 7.43 -20.65
N LEU A 77 -5.30 7.22 -19.38
CA LEU A 77 -4.93 8.14 -18.30
C LEU A 77 -3.42 8.37 -18.23
N ALA A 78 -2.63 7.32 -18.40
CA ALA A 78 -1.17 7.44 -18.46
C ALA A 78 -0.69 8.23 -19.70
N GLN A 79 -1.26 7.96 -20.87
CA GLN A 79 -0.94 8.66 -22.11
C GLN A 79 -1.27 10.15 -22.04
N GLU A 80 -2.37 10.50 -21.40
CA GLU A 80 -2.83 11.88 -21.25
C GLU A 80 -2.24 12.61 -20.05
N GLY A 81 -1.46 11.92 -19.22
CA GLY A 81 -0.83 12.51 -18.04
C GLY A 81 -1.76 12.80 -16.87
N HIS A 82 -2.90 12.11 -16.77
CA HIS A 82 -3.86 12.25 -15.67
C HIS A 82 -3.42 11.40 -14.46
N TRP A 83 -2.26 11.71 -13.91
CA TRP A 83 -1.59 10.93 -12.87
C TRP A 83 -2.39 10.80 -11.58
N PRO A 84 -2.95 11.85 -10.99
CA PRO A 84 -3.72 11.71 -9.75
C PRO A 84 -4.89 10.75 -9.89
N THR A 85 -5.62 10.82 -10.99
CA THR A 85 -6.76 9.92 -11.27
C THR A 85 -6.29 8.48 -11.45
N LEU A 86 -5.23 8.27 -12.23
CA LEU A 86 -4.67 6.93 -12.46
C LEU A 86 -4.18 6.30 -11.16
N VAL A 87 -3.41 7.02 -10.36
CA VAL A 87 -2.86 6.52 -9.10
C VAL A 87 -3.98 6.21 -8.11
N SER A 88 -4.99 7.08 -8.02
CA SER A 88 -6.16 6.86 -7.17
C SER A 88 -6.90 5.57 -7.55
N GLU A 89 -7.18 5.37 -8.84
CA GLU A 89 -7.85 4.16 -9.32
C GLU A 89 -7.01 2.89 -9.11
N LEU A 90 -5.71 2.94 -9.35
CA LEU A 90 -4.81 1.82 -9.08
C LEU A 90 -4.78 1.45 -7.59
N LEU A 91 -4.74 2.43 -6.71
CA LEU A 91 -4.79 2.18 -5.27
C LEU A 91 -6.10 1.51 -4.87
N GLU A 92 -7.24 2.06 -5.24
CA GLU A 92 -8.55 1.58 -4.82
C GLU A 92 -8.92 0.24 -5.45
N GLN A 93 -8.71 0.10 -6.76
CA GLN A 93 -9.20 -1.05 -7.52
C GLN A 93 -8.21 -2.21 -7.61
N HIS A 94 -6.93 -1.98 -7.34
CA HIS A 94 -5.91 -3.02 -7.45
C HIS A 94 -5.18 -3.25 -6.12
N TYR A 95 -4.36 -2.31 -5.69
CA TYR A 95 -3.47 -2.51 -4.55
C TYR A 95 -4.22 -2.73 -3.23
N ASP A 96 -5.17 -1.89 -2.90
CA ASP A 96 -5.90 -1.98 -1.62
C ASP A 96 -6.76 -3.25 -1.53
N ALA A 97 -7.38 -3.65 -2.63
CA ALA A 97 -8.18 -4.87 -2.67
C ALA A 97 -7.32 -6.12 -2.42
N LEU A 98 -6.16 -6.22 -3.07
CA LEU A 98 -5.20 -7.31 -2.89
C LEU A 98 -4.59 -7.31 -1.50
N TYR A 99 -4.18 -6.15 -1.00
CA TYR A 99 -3.58 -5.99 0.31
C TYR A 99 -4.52 -6.44 1.43
N ARG A 100 -5.77 -5.95 1.44
CA ARG A 100 -6.77 -6.34 2.45
C ARG A 100 -7.03 -7.84 2.44
N ARG A 101 -7.15 -8.43 1.26
CA ARG A 101 -7.34 -9.88 1.14
C ARG A 101 -6.19 -10.65 1.75
N SER A 102 -4.97 -10.26 1.45
CA SER A 102 -3.76 -10.88 1.99
C SER A 102 -3.68 -10.74 3.51
N GLN A 103 -3.92 -9.56 4.06
CA GLN A 103 -3.84 -9.30 5.49
C GLN A 103 -4.93 -10.06 6.25
N ASN A 104 -6.16 -10.06 5.79
CA ASN A 104 -7.26 -10.81 6.40
C ASN A 104 -6.99 -12.33 6.41
N SER A 105 -6.37 -12.86 5.36
CA SER A 105 -6.05 -14.28 5.27
C SER A 105 -4.92 -14.71 6.18
N ASN A 106 -3.93 -13.85 6.42
CA ASN A 106 -2.69 -14.21 7.07
C ASN A 106 -2.61 -13.78 8.55
N TYR A 107 -3.29 -12.69 8.94
CA TYR A 107 -3.19 -12.14 10.28
C TYR A 107 -4.50 -12.29 11.05
N VAL A 108 -4.48 -13.11 12.09
CA VAL A 108 -5.66 -13.45 12.91
C VAL A 108 -6.29 -12.21 13.54
N ASN A 109 -5.48 -11.26 13.96
CA ASN A 109 -5.94 -10.06 14.68
C ASN A 109 -6.07 -8.83 13.77
N TYR A 110 -6.12 -9.01 12.46
CA TYR A 110 -6.18 -7.89 11.51
C TYR A 110 -7.47 -7.07 11.64
N GLU A 111 -8.61 -7.71 11.80
CA GLU A 111 -9.90 -7.00 11.92
C GLU A 111 -10.04 -6.26 13.26
N SER A 112 -9.43 -6.77 14.31
CA SER A 112 -9.41 -6.14 15.64
C SER A 112 -8.24 -5.18 15.84
N ALA A 113 -7.49 -4.86 14.81
CA ALA A 113 -6.33 -3.98 14.87
C ALA A 113 -6.70 -2.56 15.31
N THR A 114 -5.86 -1.95 16.14
CA THR A 114 -5.96 -0.52 16.42
C THR A 114 -5.56 0.27 15.19
N SER A 115 -6.43 1.18 14.74
CA SER A 115 -6.20 2.00 13.56
C SER A 115 -5.69 3.39 13.94
N TYR A 116 -4.67 3.84 13.23
CA TYR A 116 -4.13 5.19 13.30
C TYR A 116 -4.24 5.85 11.93
N ASN A 117 -4.85 7.03 11.87
CA ASN A 117 -5.14 7.73 10.62
C ASN A 117 -4.26 8.95 10.47
N THR A 118 -3.83 9.21 9.24
CA THR A 118 -3.11 10.44 8.88
C THR A 118 -3.59 10.99 7.54
N ALA A 119 -3.57 12.31 7.41
CA ALA A 119 -3.75 13.00 6.13
C ALA A 119 -2.43 13.63 5.65
N ASP A 120 -1.33 13.37 6.34
CA ASP A 120 -0.03 13.97 6.06
C ASP A 120 1.07 12.90 6.08
N LEU A 121 1.60 12.56 4.92
CA LEU A 121 2.71 11.63 4.72
C LEU A 121 4.06 12.34 4.53
N SER A 122 4.14 13.63 4.86
CA SER A 122 5.42 14.33 4.98
C SER A 122 6.24 13.77 6.15
N ALA A 123 7.53 14.10 6.20
CA ALA A 123 8.40 13.69 7.30
C ALA A 123 7.85 14.12 8.66
N LYS A 124 7.25 15.34 8.75
CA LYS A 124 6.61 15.85 9.96
C LYS A 124 5.36 15.05 10.34
N GLY A 125 4.50 14.75 9.38
CA GLY A 125 3.29 13.96 9.60
C GLY A 125 3.60 12.54 10.06
N ILE A 126 4.60 11.90 9.46
CA ILE A 126 5.08 10.56 9.85
C ILE A 126 5.66 10.57 11.27
N ASP A 127 6.43 11.59 11.65
CA ASP A 127 6.98 11.73 13.00
C ASP A 127 5.87 11.85 14.06
N ILE A 128 4.85 12.67 13.79
CA ILE A 128 3.69 12.81 14.68
C ILE A 128 2.96 11.48 14.83
N LEU A 129 2.72 10.79 13.74
CA LEU A 129 2.04 9.47 13.72
C LEU A 129 2.83 8.43 14.52
N ALA A 130 4.14 8.35 14.31
CA ALA A 130 5.02 7.44 15.04
C ALA A 130 4.96 7.68 16.55
N LYS A 131 4.97 8.92 16.98
CA LYS A 131 4.84 9.29 18.40
C LYS A 131 3.49 8.88 18.98
N GLN A 132 2.41 9.05 18.24
CA GLN A 132 1.08 8.61 18.65
C GLN A 132 1.02 7.10 18.86
N ILE A 133 1.59 6.32 17.94
CA ILE A 133 1.65 4.86 18.03
C ILE A 133 2.46 4.44 19.25
N LEU A 134 3.63 5.02 19.46
CA LEU A 134 4.46 4.72 20.63
C LEU A 134 3.76 5.03 21.95
N MET A 135 3.10 6.16 22.07
CA MET A 135 2.33 6.54 23.26
C MET A 135 1.16 5.60 23.53
N GLY A 136 0.46 5.18 22.48
CA GLY A 136 -0.66 4.24 22.60
C GLY A 136 -0.26 2.83 23.07
N HIS A 137 1.02 2.46 22.96
CA HIS A 137 1.52 1.12 23.29
C HIS A 137 2.40 1.08 24.55
N HIS A 138 2.71 2.23 25.16
CA HIS A 138 3.45 2.28 26.41
C HIS A 138 2.60 1.95 27.66
N HIS A 139 1.29 1.83 27.51
CA HIS A 139 0.36 1.57 28.60
C HIS A 139 -0.27 0.15 28.55
N ALA A 140 0.29 -0.69 27.68
CA ALA A 140 -0.18 -2.08 27.55
C ALA A 140 0.63 -3.04 28.45
#